data_01c63bf27f7ae207e25a6277ad676f4a
#
_entry.id   01c63bf27f7ae207e25a6277ad676f4a
#
_cell.length_a   1.000
_cell.length_b   1.000
_cell.length_c   1.000
_cell.angle_alpha   90.00
_cell.angle_beta   90.00
_cell.angle_gamma   90.00
#
_symmetry.space_group_name_H-M   'P 1'
#
loop_
_entity.id
_entity.type
_entity.pdbx_description
1 polymer ?
#
loop_
_entity_poly.entity_id
_entity_poly.type
_entity_poly.pdbx_seq_one_letter_code
_entity_poly.pdbx_strand_id
1 'polypeptide(L)'
;KKNTVHYAEDYHEPSSQKILGKTYAGSAKSGKTKLKRLVRDLCAYSSTGLNVSFRLCQHFISDSPSHDHVTELSQIYDSEDGNLSKVYMGLLDILDRLPHENSKFLNPEVWAYQCLKTLDLSTFDTISTDGSMKPSNIDSVLDEIGMLHGQAAQPNGFPETEAGWLS
;
A
#
# COMPACT_ATOMS: atom_id res chain seq x y z
N LYS A 1 19.33 2.10 15.97
CA LYS A 1 18.52 1.50 17.07
C LYS A 1 17.48 0.62 16.39
N LYS A 2 17.45 -0.70 16.67
CA LYS A 2 16.36 -1.58 16.23
C LYS A 2 15.11 -1.16 17.01
N ASN A 3 14.07 -0.71 16.30
CA ASN A 3 12.77 -0.51 16.89
C ASN A 3 12.20 -1.89 17.23
N THR A 4 12.17 -2.22 18.51
CA THR A 4 11.59 -3.48 19.03
C THR A 4 10.17 -3.18 19.50
N VAL A 5 9.20 -3.93 18.99
CA VAL A 5 7.84 -3.89 19.51
C VAL A 5 7.79 -4.69 20.80
N HIS A 6 7.44 -4.03 21.90
CA HIS A 6 7.24 -4.66 23.20
C HIS A 6 5.76 -4.99 23.39
N TYR A 7 5.49 -6.23 23.76
CA TYR A 7 4.16 -6.66 24.19
C TYR A 7 4.10 -6.59 25.72
N ALA A 8 3.20 -5.77 26.25
CA ALA A 8 2.98 -5.64 27.68
C ALA A 8 1.85 -6.57 28.13
N GLU A 9 2.18 -7.64 28.85
CA GLU A 9 1.20 -8.65 29.29
C GLU A 9 0.12 -8.08 30.22
N ASP A 10 0.46 -7.08 31.01
CA ASP A 10 -0.43 -6.46 32.01
C ASP A 10 -1.54 -5.61 31.39
N TYR A 11 -1.42 -5.23 30.12
CA TYR A 11 -2.39 -4.37 29.41
C TYR A 11 -3.27 -5.14 28.43
N HIS A 12 -3.19 -6.46 28.36
CA HIS A 12 -4.04 -7.21 27.46
C HIS A 12 -5.25 -7.80 28.17
N GLU A 13 -6.35 -7.94 27.44
CA GLU A 13 -7.57 -8.60 27.92
C GLU A 13 -7.35 -10.13 27.98
N PRO A 14 -7.36 -10.75 29.21
CA PRO A 14 -7.04 -12.15 29.38
C PRO A 14 -8.19 -13.10 29.03
N SER A 15 -9.39 -12.59 28.76
CA SER A 15 -10.56 -13.42 28.47
C SER A 15 -10.52 -14.08 27.10
N SER A 16 -11.38 -15.07 26.92
CA SER A 16 -11.62 -15.68 25.60
C SER A 16 -12.43 -14.73 24.73
N GLN A 17 -11.98 -14.53 23.49
CA GLN A 17 -12.62 -13.62 22.54
C GLN A 17 -13.04 -14.37 21.29
N LYS A 18 -14.22 -14.00 20.73
CA LYS A 18 -14.72 -14.54 19.46
C LYS A 18 -14.60 -13.46 18.38
N ILE A 19 -13.79 -13.75 17.36
CA ILE A 19 -13.54 -12.83 16.24
C ILE A 19 -13.76 -13.59 14.92
N LEU A 20 -14.61 -13.07 14.04
CA LEU A 20 -14.95 -13.69 12.76
C LEU A 20 -15.32 -15.19 12.88
N GLY A 21 -16.11 -15.53 13.90
CA GLY A 21 -16.57 -16.90 14.12
C GLY A 21 -15.55 -17.83 14.81
N LYS A 22 -14.28 -17.46 14.91
CA LYS A 22 -13.23 -18.23 15.58
C LYS A 22 -13.06 -17.79 17.03
N THR A 23 -12.86 -18.75 17.94
CA THR A 23 -12.61 -18.49 19.36
C THR A 23 -11.12 -18.51 19.66
N TYR A 24 -10.65 -17.43 20.26
CA TYR A 24 -9.29 -17.25 20.74
C TYR A 24 -9.30 -17.35 22.26
N ALA A 25 -8.89 -18.52 22.76
CA ALA A 25 -8.85 -18.79 24.20
C ALA A 25 -7.92 -17.79 24.90
N GLY A 26 -8.38 -17.27 26.02
CA GLY A 26 -7.64 -16.31 26.84
C GLY A 26 -6.92 -16.97 28.00
N SER A 27 -5.76 -16.47 28.36
CA SER A 27 -5.11 -16.61 29.66
C SER A 27 -4.19 -15.41 29.86
N ALA A 28 -3.84 -15.11 31.12
CA ALA A 28 -2.97 -13.97 31.43
C ALA A 28 -1.62 -14.02 30.70
N LYS A 29 -1.14 -15.18 30.28
CA LYS A 29 0.16 -15.36 29.58
C LYS A 29 0.06 -15.64 28.08
N SER A 30 -1.13 -15.62 27.50
CA SER A 30 -1.34 -16.06 26.10
C SER A 30 -1.55 -14.92 25.08
N GLY A 31 -1.51 -13.68 25.49
CA GLY A 31 -1.85 -12.53 24.63
C GLY A 31 -1.02 -12.44 23.36
N LYS A 32 0.29 -12.60 23.45
CA LYS A 32 1.18 -12.59 22.27
C LYS A 32 0.88 -13.75 21.29
N THR A 33 0.61 -14.93 21.83
CA THR A 33 0.26 -16.12 21.03
C THR A 33 -1.11 -15.97 20.40
N LYS A 34 -2.08 -15.44 21.16
CA LYS A 34 -3.43 -15.11 20.68
C LYS A 34 -3.37 -14.11 19.54
N LEU A 35 -2.61 -13.02 19.68
CA LEU A 35 -2.42 -12.03 18.63
C LEU A 35 -1.79 -12.62 17.37
N LYS A 36 -0.71 -13.40 17.51
CA LYS A 36 -0.08 -14.07 16.37
C LYS A 36 -1.02 -15.01 15.62
N ARG A 37 -1.84 -15.76 16.39
CA ARG A 37 -2.85 -16.64 15.80
C ARG A 37 -3.93 -15.85 15.07
N LEU A 38 -4.43 -14.77 15.68
CA LEU A 38 -5.40 -13.89 15.05
C LEU A 38 -4.87 -13.32 13.72
N VAL A 39 -3.65 -12.77 13.72
CA VAL A 39 -3.04 -12.23 12.50
C VAL A 39 -2.91 -13.31 11.42
N ARG A 40 -2.43 -14.51 11.77
CA ARG A 40 -2.35 -15.63 10.82
C ARG A 40 -3.72 -16.01 10.26
N ASP A 41 -4.72 -16.10 11.13
CA ASP A 41 -6.09 -16.42 10.70
C ASP A 41 -6.68 -15.33 9.79
N LEU A 42 -6.40 -14.05 10.05
CA LEU A 42 -6.82 -12.94 9.19
C LEU A 42 -6.12 -12.99 7.82
N CYS A 43 -4.83 -13.28 7.78
CA CYS A 43 -4.10 -13.44 6.52
C CYS A 43 -4.62 -14.61 5.68
N ALA A 44 -5.13 -15.66 6.32
CA ALA A 44 -5.66 -16.84 5.62
C ALA A 44 -7.11 -16.68 5.13
N TYR A 45 -7.76 -15.54 5.32
CA TYR A 45 -9.07 -15.29 4.73
C TYR A 45 -8.95 -14.97 3.24
N SER A 46 -9.80 -15.60 2.41
CA SER A 46 -9.86 -15.32 0.97
C SER A 46 -10.16 -13.86 0.65
N SER A 47 -10.96 -13.19 1.49
CA SER A 47 -11.20 -11.75 1.37
C SER A 47 -9.94 -10.91 1.57
N THR A 48 -8.97 -11.39 2.36
CA THR A 48 -7.66 -10.73 2.51
C THR A 48 -6.85 -10.87 1.23
N GLY A 49 -6.78 -12.09 0.66
CA GLY A 49 -6.13 -12.34 -0.61
C GLY A 49 -6.73 -11.50 -1.74
N LEU A 50 -8.05 -11.45 -1.81
CA LEU A 50 -8.77 -10.64 -2.80
C LEU A 50 -8.47 -9.14 -2.66
N ASN A 51 -8.47 -8.61 -1.43
CA ASN A 51 -8.17 -7.20 -1.18
C ASN A 51 -6.70 -6.86 -1.50
N VAL A 52 -5.75 -7.68 -1.08
CA VAL A 52 -4.32 -7.50 -1.41
C VAL A 52 -4.13 -7.51 -2.92
N SER A 53 -4.72 -8.48 -3.62
CA SER A 53 -4.64 -8.59 -5.07
C SER A 53 -5.27 -7.40 -5.78
N PHE A 54 -6.45 -6.95 -5.34
CA PHE A 54 -7.08 -5.75 -5.87
C PHE A 54 -6.18 -4.51 -5.73
N ARG A 55 -5.61 -4.30 -4.54
CA ARG A 55 -4.73 -3.14 -4.29
C ARG A 55 -3.46 -3.19 -5.12
N LEU A 56 -2.86 -4.36 -5.29
CA LEU A 56 -1.70 -4.54 -6.15
C LEU A 56 -2.04 -4.28 -7.63
N CYS A 57 -3.14 -4.83 -8.13
CA CYS A 57 -3.59 -4.56 -9.50
C CYS A 57 -3.95 -3.08 -9.69
N GLN A 58 -4.60 -2.45 -8.70
CA GLN A 58 -4.91 -1.03 -8.76
C GLN A 58 -3.64 -0.17 -8.79
N HIS A 59 -2.62 -0.54 -8.02
CA HIS A 59 -1.38 0.22 -7.96
C HIS A 59 -0.52 0.07 -9.22
N PHE A 60 -0.41 -1.13 -9.79
CA PHE A 60 0.55 -1.43 -10.85
C PHE A 60 -0.05 -1.58 -12.25
N ILE A 61 -1.34 -1.88 -12.37
CA ILE A 61 -1.97 -2.19 -13.65
C ILE A 61 -2.87 -1.04 -14.12
N SER A 62 -3.91 -0.72 -13.34
CA SER A 62 -4.93 0.24 -13.75
C SER A 62 -5.69 0.77 -12.54
N ASP A 63 -6.18 2.01 -12.62
CA ASP A 63 -7.06 2.60 -11.60
C ASP A 63 -8.34 1.77 -11.38
N SER A 64 -8.81 1.08 -12.42
CA SER A 64 -9.95 0.16 -12.39
C SER A 64 -9.51 -1.21 -12.92
N PRO A 65 -8.82 -2.03 -12.11
CA PRO A 65 -8.29 -3.30 -12.57
C PRO A 65 -9.42 -4.28 -12.95
N SER A 66 -9.18 -5.10 -13.95
CA SER A 66 -10.16 -6.12 -14.37
C SER A 66 -10.35 -7.15 -13.25
N HIS A 67 -11.57 -7.66 -13.15
CA HIS A 67 -11.91 -8.73 -12.21
C HIS A 67 -11.06 -9.98 -12.42
N ASP A 68 -10.72 -10.29 -13.68
CA ASP A 68 -9.95 -11.47 -14.04
C ASP A 68 -8.52 -11.40 -13.48
N HIS A 69 -7.83 -10.26 -13.62
CA HIS A 69 -6.49 -10.08 -13.06
C HIS A 69 -6.49 -10.14 -11.53
N VAL A 70 -7.48 -9.52 -10.90
CA VAL A 70 -7.62 -9.57 -9.44
C VAL A 70 -7.86 -10.99 -8.95
N THR A 71 -8.71 -11.74 -9.65
CA THR A 71 -9.04 -13.14 -9.31
C THR A 71 -7.83 -14.05 -9.51
N GLU A 72 -7.12 -13.92 -10.64
CA GLU A 72 -5.91 -14.69 -10.92
C GLU A 72 -4.86 -14.48 -9.80
N LEU A 73 -4.61 -13.23 -9.43
CA LEU A 73 -3.64 -12.89 -8.40
C LEU A 73 -4.09 -13.36 -7.01
N SER A 74 -5.39 -13.31 -6.71
CA SER A 74 -5.98 -13.82 -5.47
C SER A 74 -5.86 -15.35 -5.36
N GLN A 75 -6.00 -16.07 -6.45
CA GLN A 75 -5.79 -17.52 -6.47
C GLN A 75 -4.34 -17.91 -6.17
N ILE A 76 -3.37 -17.11 -6.66
CA ILE A 76 -1.97 -17.29 -6.30
C ILE A 76 -1.75 -17.03 -4.81
N TYR A 77 -2.36 -15.97 -4.26
CA TYR A 77 -2.29 -15.67 -2.83
C TYR A 77 -2.79 -16.85 -1.99
N ASP A 78 -3.96 -17.39 -2.33
CA ASP A 78 -4.59 -18.48 -1.59
C ASP A 78 -3.80 -19.80 -1.72
N SER A 79 -3.32 -20.14 -2.93
CA SER A 79 -2.58 -21.37 -3.19
C SER A 79 -1.17 -21.39 -2.58
N GLU A 80 -0.56 -20.23 -2.40
CA GLU A 80 0.79 -20.05 -1.85
C GLU A 80 0.77 -19.58 -0.38
N ASP A 81 -0.34 -19.79 0.32
CA ASP A 81 -0.53 -19.46 1.76
C ASP A 81 -0.12 -18.01 2.10
N GLY A 82 -0.48 -17.05 1.23
CA GLY A 82 -0.19 -15.63 1.40
C GLY A 82 1.29 -15.27 1.20
N ASN A 83 2.07 -16.07 0.50
CA ASN A 83 3.46 -15.77 0.19
C ASN A 83 3.55 -14.61 -0.81
N LEU A 84 3.82 -13.41 -0.30
CA LEU A 84 3.86 -12.19 -1.11
C LEU A 84 4.90 -12.23 -2.23
N SER A 85 6.03 -12.94 -2.06
CA SER A 85 7.02 -13.07 -3.14
C SER A 85 6.44 -13.80 -4.35
N LYS A 86 5.60 -14.82 -4.13
CA LYS A 86 4.89 -15.53 -5.20
C LYS A 86 3.80 -14.67 -5.84
N VAL A 87 3.09 -13.91 -5.01
CA VAL A 87 2.07 -12.95 -5.49
C VAL A 87 2.72 -11.90 -6.39
N TYR A 88 3.87 -11.34 -6.00
CA TYR A 88 4.61 -10.39 -6.85
C TYR A 88 5.10 -11.00 -8.16
N MET A 89 5.56 -12.25 -8.14
CA MET A 89 5.91 -12.94 -9.38
C MET A 89 4.69 -13.10 -10.30
N GLY A 90 3.54 -13.51 -9.75
CA GLY A 90 2.30 -13.59 -10.52
C GLY A 90 1.85 -12.23 -11.07
N LEU A 91 2.02 -11.14 -10.30
CA LEU A 91 1.76 -9.79 -10.77
C LEU A 91 2.67 -9.40 -11.96
N LEU A 92 3.96 -9.74 -11.89
CA LEU A 92 4.89 -9.49 -13.00
C LEU A 92 4.50 -10.29 -14.25
N ASP A 93 4.08 -11.55 -14.09
CA ASP A 93 3.60 -12.36 -15.20
C ASP A 93 2.32 -11.78 -15.85
N ILE A 94 1.44 -11.17 -15.05
CA ILE A 94 0.28 -10.44 -15.57
C ILE A 94 0.72 -9.20 -16.35
N LEU A 95 1.61 -8.40 -15.78
CA LEU A 95 2.12 -7.17 -16.40
C LEU A 95 2.82 -7.45 -17.74
N ASP A 96 3.59 -8.54 -17.84
CA ASP A 96 4.29 -8.93 -19.08
C ASP A 96 3.33 -9.30 -20.23
N ARG A 97 2.11 -9.77 -19.89
CA ARG A 97 1.07 -10.14 -20.87
C ARG A 97 0.17 -8.98 -21.28
N LEU A 98 0.22 -7.86 -20.56
CA LEU A 98 -0.65 -6.72 -20.83
C LEU A 98 -0.14 -5.90 -22.03
N PRO A 99 -1.06 -5.37 -22.87
CA PRO A 99 -0.67 -4.35 -23.82
C PRO A 99 -0.13 -3.13 -23.09
N HIS A 100 0.87 -2.46 -23.67
CA HIS A 100 1.46 -1.23 -23.12
C HIS A 100 0.49 -0.05 -23.29
N GLU A 101 -0.64 -0.11 -22.63
CA GLU A 101 -1.63 0.96 -22.62
C GLU A 101 -1.47 1.79 -21.33
N ASN A 102 -1.49 3.12 -21.49
CA ASN A 102 -1.40 4.07 -20.38
C ASN A 102 -2.76 4.16 -19.66
N SER A 103 -3.14 3.10 -18.94
CA SER A 103 -4.41 3.01 -18.19
C SER A 103 -4.26 3.31 -16.70
N LYS A 104 -3.03 3.57 -16.23
CA LYS A 104 -2.74 3.87 -14.84
C LYS A 104 -2.46 5.35 -14.63
N PHE A 105 -3.22 5.97 -13.75
CA PHE A 105 -2.94 7.32 -13.29
C PHE A 105 -1.59 7.37 -12.55
N LEU A 106 -0.73 8.27 -12.97
CA LEU A 106 0.51 8.56 -12.26
C LEU A 106 0.21 9.50 -11.10
N ASN A 107 0.40 9.02 -9.88
CA ASN A 107 0.26 9.91 -8.74
C ASN A 107 1.26 11.08 -8.84
N PRO A 108 0.99 12.21 -8.17
CA PRO A 108 1.81 13.43 -8.31
C PRO A 108 3.29 13.21 -8.04
N GLU A 109 3.65 12.35 -7.09
CA GLU A 109 5.04 12.02 -6.79
C GLU A 109 5.74 11.34 -7.97
N VAL A 110 5.16 10.26 -8.50
CA VAL A 110 5.72 9.53 -9.64
C VAL A 110 5.80 10.43 -10.86
N TRP A 111 4.78 11.25 -11.11
CA TRP A 111 4.76 12.24 -12.18
C TRP A 111 5.90 13.25 -12.04
N ALA A 112 6.10 13.80 -10.84
CA ALA A 112 7.18 14.76 -10.57
C ALA A 112 8.56 14.14 -10.81
N TYR A 113 8.80 12.91 -10.33
CA TYR A 113 10.06 12.20 -10.59
C TYR A 113 10.27 11.88 -12.06
N GLN A 114 9.23 11.53 -12.81
CA GLN A 114 9.32 11.30 -14.24
C GLN A 114 9.65 12.59 -15.00
N CYS A 115 9.07 13.74 -14.63
CA CYS A 115 9.42 15.03 -15.21
C CYS A 115 10.90 15.35 -14.98
N LEU A 116 11.41 15.23 -13.75
CA LEU A 116 12.82 15.45 -13.45
C LEU A 116 13.72 14.55 -14.30
N LYS A 117 13.40 13.26 -14.35
CA LYS A 117 14.20 12.28 -15.11
C LYS A 117 14.17 12.56 -16.62
N THR A 118 13.03 12.91 -17.16
CA THR A 118 12.87 13.19 -18.61
C THR A 118 13.62 14.45 -19.04
N LEU A 119 13.65 15.45 -18.16
CA LEU A 119 14.32 16.72 -18.41
C LEU A 119 15.80 16.72 -17.97
N ASP A 120 16.30 15.59 -17.46
CA ASP A 120 17.66 15.43 -16.89
C ASP A 120 17.96 16.48 -15.80
N LEU A 121 16.94 16.79 -14.97
CA LEU A 121 17.04 17.75 -13.89
C LEU A 121 17.23 17.02 -12.55
N SER A 122 18.08 17.59 -11.70
CA SER A 122 18.27 17.11 -10.34
C SER A 122 17.36 17.79 -9.30
N THR A 123 16.79 18.94 -9.68
CA THR A 123 15.95 19.78 -8.83
C THR A 123 14.88 20.48 -9.66
N PHE A 124 13.79 20.88 -9.01
CA PHE A 124 12.86 21.88 -9.56
C PHE A 124 13.30 23.27 -9.14
N ASP A 125 13.23 24.22 -10.06
CA ASP A 125 13.37 25.63 -9.73
C ASP A 125 11.98 26.21 -9.47
N THR A 126 11.77 26.76 -8.28
CA THR A 126 10.55 27.47 -7.92
C THR A 126 10.76 28.97 -8.06
N ILE A 127 9.74 29.66 -8.57
CA ILE A 127 9.72 31.13 -8.60
C ILE A 127 9.24 31.60 -7.24
N SER A 128 10.12 32.29 -6.52
CA SER A 128 9.78 32.95 -5.25
C SER A 128 8.79 34.10 -5.47
N THR A 129 8.08 34.51 -4.43
CA THR A 129 7.16 35.67 -4.45
C THR A 129 7.83 36.99 -4.84
N ASP A 130 9.16 37.07 -4.73
CA ASP A 130 9.99 38.22 -5.17
C ASP A 130 10.46 38.08 -6.62
N GLY A 131 10.02 37.03 -7.35
CA GLY A 131 10.42 36.76 -8.72
C GLY A 131 11.80 36.11 -8.91
N SER A 132 12.51 35.80 -7.82
CA SER A 132 13.78 35.08 -7.88
C SER A 132 13.58 33.58 -8.07
N MET A 133 14.42 32.94 -8.90
CA MET A 133 14.45 31.47 -9.00
C MET A 133 15.26 30.90 -7.83
N LYS A 134 14.67 29.97 -7.10
CA LYS A 134 15.36 29.21 -6.05
C LYS A 134 15.26 27.72 -6.37
N PRO A 135 16.37 26.98 -6.23
CA PRO A 135 16.32 25.53 -6.31
C PRO A 135 15.38 24.99 -5.20
N SER A 136 14.37 24.26 -5.60
CA SER A 136 13.44 23.59 -4.70
C SER A 136 13.76 22.10 -4.65
N ASN A 137 13.69 21.50 -3.50
CA ASN A 137 13.76 20.06 -3.39
C ASN A 137 12.39 19.44 -3.76
N ILE A 138 12.39 18.16 -4.03
CA ILE A 138 11.16 17.43 -4.41
C ILE A 138 10.09 17.54 -3.31
N ASP A 139 10.47 17.55 -2.03
CA ASP A 139 9.54 17.62 -0.91
C ASP A 139 8.74 18.93 -0.92
N SER A 140 9.36 20.07 -1.30
CA SER A 140 8.65 21.34 -1.45
C SER A 140 7.62 21.30 -2.56
N VAL A 141 7.94 20.65 -3.68
CA VAL A 141 7.00 20.48 -4.80
C VAL A 141 5.85 19.55 -4.38
N LEU A 142 6.16 18.44 -3.68
CA LEU A 142 5.15 17.53 -3.18
C LEU A 142 4.24 18.17 -2.14
N ASP A 143 4.76 19.07 -1.30
CA ASP A 143 3.96 19.85 -0.35
C ASP A 143 2.98 20.79 -1.06
N GLU A 144 3.45 21.52 -2.07
CA GLU A 144 2.62 22.44 -2.87
C GLU A 144 1.49 21.72 -3.62
N ILE A 145 1.71 20.50 -4.07
CA ILE A 145 0.68 19.68 -4.73
C ILE A 145 -0.11 18.81 -3.73
N GLY A 146 0.11 18.99 -2.43
CA GLY A 146 -0.66 18.31 -1.38
C GLY A 146 -0.29 16.85 -1.14
N MET A 147 0.91 16.41 -1.53
CA MET A 147 1.37 15.01 -1.40
C MET A 147 2.65 14.88 -0.58
N LEU A 148 2.82 15.66 0.47
CA LEU A 148 4.00 15.55 1.32
C LEU A 148 4.05 14.20 2.05
N HIS A 149 5.20 13.54 2.01
CA HIS A 149 5.41 12.23 2.65
C HIS A 149 5.01 12.22 4.13
N GLY A 150 4.21 11.21 4.52
CA GLY A 150 3.74 11.01 5.89
C GLY A 150 2.65 11.98 6.35
N GLN A 151 2.12 12.82 5.48
CA GLN A 151 1.07 13.79 5.80
C GLN A 151 -0.29 13.50 5.12
N ALA A 152 -0.50 12.27 4.70
CA ALA A 152 -1.83 11.87 4.20
C ALA A 152 -2.89 12.10 5.28
N ALA A 153 -4.00 12.74 4.89
CA ALA A 153 -5.10 13.06 5.81
C ALA A 153 -5.82 11.81 6.35
N GLN A 154 -5.69 10.69 5.65
CA GLN A 154 -6.33 9.42 5.99
C GLN A 154 -5.27 8.36 6.29
N PRO A 155 -5.53 7.41 7.21
CA PRO A 155 -4.59 6.34 7.55
C PRO A 155 -4.34 5.33 6.42
N ASN A 156 -5.13 5.37 5.36
CA ASN A 156 -4.96 4.57 4.14
C ASN A 156 -3.99 5.19 3.12
N GLY A 157 -3.39 6.32 3.44
CA GLY A 157 -2.45 7.02 2.56
C GLY A 157 -3.12 8.01 1.59
N PHE A 158 -2.36 8.46 0.61
CA PHE A 158 -2.87 9.31 -0.48
C PHE A 158 -3.70 8.51 -1.48
N PRO A 159 -4.61 9.17 -2.22
CA PRO A 159 -5.36 8.51 -3.29
C PRO A 159 -4.43 7.90 -4.35
N GLU A 160 -4.77 6.72 -4.85
CA GLU A 160 -4.00 6.03 -5.90
C GLU A 160 -4.66 6.12 -7.29
N THR A 161 -5.82 6.74 -7.37
CA THR A 161 -6.60 6.84 -8.60
C THR A 161 -6.81 8.28 -9.02
N GLU A 162 -7.00 8.52 -10.32
CA GLU A 162 -7.33 9.83 -10.88
C GLU A 162 -8.55 10.45 -10.19
N ALA A 163 -9.62 9.68 -10.03
CA ALA A 163 -10.85 10.14 -9.38
C ALA A 163 -10.64 10.60 -7.94
N GLY A 164 -9.70 9.99 -7.22
CA GLY A 164 -9.36 10.37 -5.85
C GLY A 164 -8.59 11.69 -5.75
N TRP A 165 -7.92 12.11 -6.83
CA TRP A 165 -7.19 13.38 -6.89
C TRP A 165 -8.00 14.53 -7.48
N LEU A 166 -8.97 14.23 -8.34
CA LEU A 166 -9.81 15.22 -9.04
C LEU A 166 -11.16 15.47 -8.36
N SER A 167 -11.43 14.84 -7.21
CA SER A 167 -12.70 14.96 -6.46
C SER A 167 -12.73 16.13 -5.49
#